data_1eb193c63b89531ae605185a6b368983
#
_entry.id   1eb193c63b89531ae605185a6b368983
#
_cell.length_a   1.000
_cell.length_b   1.000
_cell.length_c   1.000
_cell.angle_alpha   90.00
_cell.angle_beta   90.00
_cell.angle_gamma   90.00
#
_symmetry.space_group_name_H-M   'P 1'
#
loop_
_entity.id
_entity.type
_entity.pdbx_description
1 polymer ?
#
loop_
_entity_poly.entity_id
_entity_poly.type
_entity_poly.pdbx_seq_one_letter_code
_entity_poly.pdbx_strand_id
1 'polypeptide(L)'
;MPSLVGSEMCIRDSVGTLKKSLTEGKITMKTLDTACRRILEAKYKLGLFDDPYKYCDLSRPARDIFTKEHRDAARKIASESFVLLKNEPAKTGQAPLLPLQKKGTVAVIGPLANTRSNMPGTWSVAARLNDYPSLYEGLKEMMAGKVNITYAKGSNLIGDAAYEERATMFGRSLNRDNRTDKELLEEVLKVAADADIIVAALGESSEMSGESSSRTDLNIPDVQHTLLEALLKTGKPVVLTLFTGRPLTLTWEQENVPAILNVWFGGSEAAYAIGDVLFGDVNPSGKLTMTFPKNVGQIPLFYNHKNTGRPLQEGKWFEKFRSSYLDVDNEPLYPFGYGLSYTTFQYSDIALSASAMGQDGSITAAVTVTNTGKRDGAEVVQLYIRDLVGSITRPVKELKGFEKIFLKAGESKTVTFKITPELLRFYDYDLKQVAEPGDFDVMIGGDSRNVRSARLTLK
;
A
#
# COMPACT_ATOMS: atom_id res chain seq x y z
N MET A 1 11.13 1.05 -16.91
CA MET A 1 12.35 1.87 -16.84
C MET A 1 13.35 1.41 -17.90
N PRO A 2 13.25 1.92 -19.12
CA PRO A 2 14.15 1.51 -20.21
C PRO A 2 15.62 1.84 -19.94
N SER A 3 15.88 2.85 -19.10
CA SER A 3 17.25 3.34 -18.86
C SER A 3 18.06 2.47 -17.88
N LEU A 4 17.43 1.76 -16.96
CA LEU A 4 18.13 0.90 -16.00
C LEU A 4 18.44 -0.49 -16.59
N VAL A 5 17.55 -1.02 -17.40
CA VAL A 5 17.73 -2.36 -18.01
C VAL A 5 18.49 -2.25 -19.34
N GLY A 6 18.25 -1.23 -20.13
CA GLY A 6 18.84 -1.10 -21.47
C GLY A 6 20.28 -0.62 -21.50
N SER A 7 20.68 0.36 -20.67
CA SER A 7 22.03 0.93 -20.72
C SER A 7 23.11 0.09 -20.05
N GLU A 8 22.74 -0.72 -19.07
CA GLU A 8 23.70 -1.58 -18.35
C GLU A 8 23.90 -2.95 -19.00
N MET A 9 22.91 -3.44 -19.72
CA MET A 9 22.99 -4.75 -20.41
C MET A 9 23.55 -4.67 -21.83
N CYS A 10 23.55 -3.50 -22.45
CA CYS A 10 23.94 -3.29 -23.86
C CYS A 10 25.30 -2.60 -24.02
N ILE A 11 26.33 -3.06 -23.32
CA ILE A 11 27.70 -2.48 -23.37
C ILE A 11 28.22 -2.29 -24.81
N ARG A 12 27.93 -3.21 -25.72
CA ARG A 12 28.34 -3.10 -27.14
C ARG A 12 27.69 -1.92 -27.85
N ASP A 13 26.40 -1.73 -27.65
CA ASP A 13 25.64 -0.64 -28.29
C ASP A 13 26.07 0.72 -27.73
N SER A 14 26.34 0.78 -26.41
CA SER A 14 26.81 1.98 -25.74
C SER A 14 28.19 2.39 -26.25
N VAL A 15 29.15 1.46 -26.40
CA VAL A 15 30.49 1.77 -26.92
C VAL A 15 30.42 2.22 -28.37
N GLY A 16 29.60 1.56 -29.20
CA GLY A 16 29.39 1.98 -30.61
C GLY A 16 28.77 3.38 -30.72
N THR A 17 27.76 3.63 -29.91
CA THR A 17 27.07 4.93 -29.85
C THR A 17 28.01 6.06 -29.37
N LEU A 18 28.83 5.80 -28.34
CA LEU A 18 29.83 6.79 -27.87
C LEU A 18 30.87 7.12 -28.91
N LYS A 19 31.41 6.11 -29.61
CA LYS A 19 32.36 6.31 -30.73
C LYS A 19 31.74 7.17 -31.84
N LYS A 20 30.50 6.83 -32.26
CA LYS A 20 29.77 7.59 -33.27
C LYS A 20 29.52 9.02 -32.82
N SER A 21 29.05 9.23 -31.60
CA SER A 21 28.77 10.55 -31.03
C SER A 21 30.05 11.42 -30.96
N LEU A 22 31.20 10.82 -30.65
CA LEU A 22 32.49 11.51 -30.66
C LEU A 22 32.89 11.88 -32.07
N THR A 23 32.76 10.96 -33.05
CA THR A 23 33.08 11.25 -34.47
C THR A 23 32.18 12.34 -35.05
N GLU A 24 30.90 12.36 -34.65
CA GLU A 24 29.92 13.36 -35.06
C GLU A 24 30.04 14.68 -34.30
N GLY A 25 30.98 14.82 -33.37
CA GLY A 25 31.18 16.02 -32.56
C GLY A 25 30.08 16.31 -31.53
N LYS A 26 29.16 15.36 -31.27
CA LYS A 26 28.08 15.52 -30.28
C LYS A 26 28.60 15.49 -28.86
N ILE A 27 29.70 14.82 -28.61
CA ILE A 27 30.43 14.80 -27.35
C ILE A 27 31.91 15.03 -27.59
N THR A 28 32.63 15.46 -26.55
CA THR A 28 34.09 15.70 -26.64
C THR A 28 34.86 14.61 -25.89
N MET A 29 36.16 14.46 -26.20
CA MET A 29 37.07 13.62 -25.41
C MET A 29 37.06 14.02 -23.93
N LYS A 30 37.03 15.34 -23.65
CA LYS A 30 36.94 15.85 -22.30
C LYS A 30 35.67 15.32 -21.54
N THR A 31 34.56 15.15 -22.26
CA THR A 31 33.33 14.58 -21.68
C THR A 31 33.55 13.11 -21.30
N LEU A 32 34.18 12.34 -22.18
CA LEU A 32 34.51 10.92 -21.92
C LEU A 32 35.53 10.80 -20.78
N ASP A 33 36.61 11.60 -20.79
CA ASP A 33 37.60 11.59 -19.72
C ASP A 33 36.99 11.94 -18.37
N THR A 34 36.06 12.90 -18.36
CA THR A 34 35.35 13.28 -17.11
C THR A 34 34.49 12.11 -16.59
N ALA A 35 33.78 11.43 -17.46
CA ALA A 35 32.96 10.27 -17.07
C ALA A 35 33.84 9.12 -16.54
N CYS A 36 34.91 8.80 -17.25
CA CYS A 36 35.88 7.79 -16.87
C CYS A 36 36.55 8.14 -15.52
N ARG A 37 36.99 9.38 -15.36
CA ARG A 37 37.61 9.88 -14.12
C ARG A 37 36.70 9.68 -12.90
N ARG A 38 35.40 10.00 -13.02
CA ARG A 38 34.44 9.81 -11.92
C ARG A 38 34.37 8.37 -11.41
N ILE A 39 34.38 7.41 -12.34
CA ILE A 39 34.38 5.98 -12.01
C ILE A 39 35.72 5.57 -11.36
N LEU A 40 36.84 6.03 -11.94
CA LEU A 40 38.17 5.74 -11.39
C LEU A 40 38.36 6.37 -10.00
N GLU A 41 37.90 7.58 -9.78
CA GLU A 41 37.91 8.23 -8.47
C GLU A 41 37.09 7.46 -7.42
N ALA A 42 35.93 6.96 -7.81
CA ALA A 42 35.12 6.11 -6.92
C ALA A 42 35.87 4.83 -6.54
N LYS A 43 36.48 4.13 -7.52
CA LYS A 43 37.30 2.95 -7.29
C LYS A 43 38.51 3.26 -6.40
N TYR A 44 39.17 4.39 -6.63
CA TYR A 44 40.32 4.85 -5.81
C TYR A 44 39.89 5.13 -4.36
N LYS A 45 38.83 5.89 -4.16
CA LYS A 45 38.30 6.19 -2.81
C LYS A 45 37.89 4.93 -2.06
N LEU A 46 37.42 3.90 -2.78
CA LEU A 46 37.09 2.60 -2.21
C LEU A 46 38.35 1.74 -1.92
N GLY A 47 39.55 2.17 -2.36
CA GLY A 47 40.80 1.40 -2.18
C GLY A 47 40.89 0.16 -3.07
N LEU A 48 40.12 0.09 -4.17
CA LEU A 48 40.10 -1.10 -5.05
C LEU A 48 41.34 -1.26 -5.93
N PHE A 49 42.17 -0.22 -6.05
CA PHE A 49 43.46 -0.29 -6.74
C PHE A 49 44.55 -0.90 -5.86
N ASP A 50 44.43 -0.75 -4.55
CA ASP A 50 45.35 -1.35 -3.58
C ASP A 50 44.97 -2.80 -3.28
N ASP A 51 43.67 -3.03 -3.07
CA ASP A 51 43.11 -4.37 -2.85
C ASP A 51 41.70 -4.48 -3.47
N PRO A 52 41.59 -5.09 -4.68
CA PRO A 52 40.31 -5.26 -5.36
C PRO A 52 39.33 -6.18 -4.60
N TYR A 53 39.83 -7.00 -3.68
CA TYR A 53 39.02 -7.93 -2.87
C TYR A 53 38.75 -7.43 -1.45
N LYS A 54 39.13 -6.20 -1.12
CA LYS A 54 38.98 -5.60 0.21
C LYS A 54 37.57 -5.79 0.82
N TYR A 55 36.55 -5.82 0.02
CA TYR A 55 35.16 -5.99 0.45
C TYR A 55 34.64 -7.43 0.30
N CYS A 56 35.46 -8.36 -0.15
CA CYS A 56 35.10 -9.77 -0.32
C CYS A 56 35.36 -10.55 0.97
N ASP A 57 34.50 -10.36 1.96
CA ASP A 57 34.53 -11.11 3.22
C ASP A 57 33.46 -12.20 3.17
N LEU A 58 33.88 -13.47 3.01
CA LEU A 58 32.99 -14.62 2.93
C LEU A 58 32.24 -14.91 4.23
N SER A 59 32.69 -14.36 5.37
CA SER A 59 32.00 -14.48 6.65
C SER A 59 30.85 -13.48 6.79
N ARG A 60 30.89 -12.38 6.03
CA ARG A 60 29.91 -11.28 6.10
C ARG A 60 28.46 -11.73 5.93
N PRO A 61 28.08 -12.60 4.97
CA PRO A 61 26.69 -13.00 4.82
C PRO A 61 26.11 -13.63 6.10
N ALA A 62 26.88 -14.46 6.79
CA ALA A 62 26.42 -15.09 8.04
C ALA A 62 26.31 -14.10 9.21
N ARG A 63 27.14 -13.04 9.20
CA ARG A 63 27.17 -12.02 10.26
C ARG A 63 26.16 -10.89 10.00
N ASP A 64 26.00 -10.45 8.75
CA ASP A 64 25.36 -9.18 8.41
C ASP A 64 24.01 -9.36 7.68
N ILE A 65 23.68 -10.56 7.16
CA ILE A 65 22.43 -10.80 6.42
C ILE A 65 21.43 -11.54 7.32
N PHE A 66 20.19 -11.07 7.32
CA PHE A 66 19.05 -11.69 8.00
C PHE A 66 19.28 -11.84 9.52
N THR A 67 19.96 -10.85 10.13
CA THR A 67 20.17 -10.82 11.57
C THR A 67 18.86 -10.63 12.32
N LYS A 68 18.87 -10.85 13.65
CA LYS A 68 17.67 -10.62 14.46
C LYS A 68 17.19 -9.16 14.35
N GLU A 69 18.09 -8.20 14.36
CA GLU A 69 17.79 -6.76 14.23
C GLU A 69 17.12 -6.45 12.87
N HIS A 70 17.62 -7.05 11.79
CA HIS A 70 17.01 -6.90 10.47
C HIS A 70 15.61 -7.51 10.42
N ARG A 71 15.41 -8.67 11.03
CA ARG A 71 14.11 -9.34 11.11
C ARG A 71 13.12 -8.55 11.96
N ASP A 72 13.55 -8.06 13.13
CA ASP A 72 12.71 -7.22 14.00
C ASP A 72 12.28 -5.93 13.27
N ALA A 73 13.21 -5.27 12.56
CA ALA A 73 12.92 -4.10 11.75
C ALA A 73 11.95 -4.42 10.59
N ALA A 74 12.16 -5.53 9.86
CA ALA A 74 11.30 -5.96 8.77
C ALA A 74 9.87 -6.26 9.27
N ARG A 75 9.72 -6.98 10.41
CA ARG A 75 8.44 -7.26 11.05
C ARG A 75 7.71 -5.98 11.44
N LYS A 76 8.43 -5.03 12.04
CA LYS A 76 7.86 -3.73 12.41
C LYS A 76 7.38 -2.96 11.19
N ILE A 77 8.23 -2.82 10.16
CA ILE A 77 7.88 -2.10 8.93
C ILE A 77 6.68 -2.75 8.24
N ALA A 78 6.65 -4.08 8.14
CA ALA A 78 5.52 -4.82 7.58
C ALA A 78 4.22 -4.52 8.34
N SER A 79 4.21 -4.66 9.67
CA SER A 79 3.02 -4.40 10.48
C SER A 79 2.51 -2.96 10.39
N GLU A 80 3.42 -1.98 10.24
CA GLU A 80 3.08 -0.56 10.06
C GLU A 80 2.61 -0.20 8.65
N SER A 81 2.86 -1.06 7.65
CA SER A 81 2.42 -0.89 6.26
C SER A 81 1.04 -1.49 5.98
N PHE A 82 0.58 -2.43 6.79
CA PHE A 82 -0.73 -3.07 6.59
C PHE A 82 -1.86 -2.10 6.86
N VAL A 83 -2.90 -2.18 6.02
CA VAL A 83 -4.03 -1.26 6.06
C VAL A 83 -5.30 -1.99 6.44
N LEU A 84 -5.88 -1.64 7.58
CA LEU A 84 -7.20 -2.13 7.97
C LEU A 84 -8.27 -1.38 7.17
N LEU A 85 -8.89 -2.07 6.21
CA LEU A 85 -9.89 -1.46 5.32
C LEU A 85 -11.29 -1.49 5.91
N LYS A 86 -11.62 -2.56 6.64
CA LYS A 86 -12.91 -2.74 7.29
C LYS A 86 -12.75 -3.51 8.60
N ASN A 87 -13.53 -3.15 9.63
CA ASN A 87 -13.57 -3.90 10.89
C ASN A 87 -14.91 -3.68 11.59
N GLU A 88 -15.87 -4.50 11.23
CA GLU A 88 -17.22 -4.49 11.78
C GLU A 88 -17.48 -5.72 12.65
N PRO A 89 -18.51 -5.72 13.47
CA PRO A 89 -18.96 -6.92 14.18
C PRO A 89 -19.37 -8.02 13.21
N ALA A 90 -19.03 -9.26 13.54
CA ALA A 90 -19.53 -10.42 12.79
C ALA A 90 -21.05 -10.59 12.91
N LYS A 91 -21.63 -10.10 14.01
CA LYS A 91 -23.08 -10.06 14.26
C LYS A 91 -23.45 -8.74 14.90
N THR A 92 -24.60 -8.21 14.54
CA THR A 92 -25.15 -6.96 15.11
C THR A 92 -25.12 -6.99 16.65
N GLY A 93 -24.65 -5.93 17.26
CA GLY A 93 -24.56 -5.77 18.71
C GLY A 93 -23.31 -6.36 19.37
N GLN A 94 -22.40 -6.95 18.60
CA GLN A 94 -21.10 -7.39 19.10
C GLN A 94 -20.03 -6.31 18.90
N ALA A 95 -18.85 -6.51 19.48
CA ALA A 95 -17.66 -5.71 19.21
C ALA A 95 -17.15 -5.99 17.78
N PRO A 96 -16.36 -5.07 17.19
CA PRO A 96 -15.64 -5.33 15.95
C PRO A 96 -14.87 -6.66 15.99
N LEU A 97 -14.74 -7.33 14.84
CA LEU A 97 -14.17 -8.67 14.77
C LEU A 97 -12.68 -8.71 15.12
N LEU A 98 -11.93 -7.72 14.68
CA LEU A 98 -10.51 -7.58 15.00
C LEU A 98 -10.29 -6.59 16.17
N PRO A 99 -9.29 -6.84 17.04
CA PRO A 99 -8.35 -7.95 17.01
C PRO A 99 -8.96 -9.26 17.53
N LEU A 100 -8.47 -10.38 17.00
CA LEU A 100 -8.88 -11.72 17.40
C LEU A 100 -8.48 -12.05 18.85
N GLN A 101 -9.28 -12.88 19.49
CA GLN A 101 -8.92 -13.44 20.81
C GLN A 101 -7.86 -14.54 20.64
N LYS A 102 -6.87 -14.59 21.53
CA LYS A 102 -5.83 -15.65 21.55
C LYS A 102 -6.36 -16.93 22.20
N LYS A 103 -7.45 -17.50 21.65
CA LYS A 103 -8.10 -18.74 22.13
C LYS A 103 -8.90 -19.41 21.01
N GLY A 104 -9.28 -20.68 21.22
CA GLY A 104 -10.13 -21.41 20.29
C GLY A 104 -9.40 -21.91 19.06
N THR A 105 -10.15 -22.13 17.97
CA THR A 105 -9.66 -22.64 16.70
C THR A 105 -9.79 -21.59 15.60
N VAL A 106 -8.69 -21.29 14.92
CA VAL A 106 -8.64 -20.38 13.76
C VAL A 106 -8.26 -21.20 12.52
N ALA A 107 -9.14 -21.21 11.52
CA ALA A 107 -8.87 -21.83 10.23
C ALA A 107 -8.24 -20.79 9.29
N VAL A 108 -7.01 -21.04 8.84
CA VAL A 108 -6.30 -20.22 7.82
C VAL A 108 -6.56 -20.86 6.48
N ILE A 109 -7.36 -20.20 5.64
CA ILE A 109 -7.90 -20.77 4.41
C ILE A 109 -7.53 -19.90 3.20
N GLY A 110 -7.22 -20.54 2.10
CA GLY A 110 -6.96 -19.86 0.82
C GLY A 110 -5.67 -20.31 0.13
N PRO A 111 -5.55 -20.05 -1.18
CA PRO A 111 -4.37 -20.43 -1.96
C PRO A 111 -3.10 -19.69 -1.53
N LEU A 112 -3.24 -18.53 -0.86
CA LEU A 112 -2.11 -17.71 -0.39
C LEU A 112 -1.77 -17.98 1.09
N ALA A 113 -2.51 -18.84 1.79
CA ALA A 113 -2.33 -19.11 3.20
C ALA A 113 -1.03 -19.88 3.51
N ASN A 114 -0.68 -20.85 2.69
CA ASN A 114 0.48 -21.71 2.91
C ASN A 114 1.45 -21.70 1.73
N THR A 115 1.90 -20.49 1.37
CA THR A 115 2.93 -20.27 0.35
C THR A 115 3.97 -19.26 0.85
N ARG A 116 5.25 -19.66 0.80
CA ARG A 116 6.38 -18.79 1.15
C ARG A 116 6.78 -17.89 -0.01
N SER A 117 6.60 -18.36 -1.25
CA SER A 117 7.00 -17.62 -2.44
C SER A 117 6.25 -16.31 -2.64
N ASN A 118 5.03 -16.21 -2.10
CA ASN A 118 4.20 -15.01 -2.24
C ASN A 118 4.54 -13.90 -1.23
N MET A 119 5.16 -14.23 -0.10
CA MET A 119 5.35 -13.30 1.01
C MET A 119 6.22 -12.07 0.67
N PRO A 120 7.37 -12.23 -0.02
CA PRO A 120 8.30 -11.12 -0.25
C PRO A 120 7.96 -10.20 -1.42
N GLY A 121 6.94 -10.52 -2.23
CA GLY A 121 6.59 -9.77 -3.44
C GLY A 121 7.51 -10.03 -4.63
N THR A 122 7.21 -9.42 -5.77
CA THR A 122 7.87 -9.64 -7.07
C THR A 122 9.35 -9.24 -7.06
N TRP A 123 9.70 -8.14 -6.43
CA TRP A 123 11.03 -7.54 -6.50
C TRP A 123 12.07 -8.14 -5.55
N SER A 124 11.82 -9.34 -5.05
CA SER A 124 12.69 -10.05 -4.11
C SER A 124 13.53 -11.13 -4.80
N VAL A 125 14.31 -10.76 -5.80
CA VAL A 125 15.06 -11.68 -6.71
C VAL A 125 15.97 -12.64 -5.96
N ALA A 126 16.61 -12.22 -4.86
CA ALA A 126 17.53 -13.01 -4.07
C ALA A 126 16.90 -13.61 -2.79
N ALA A 127 15.58 -13.62 -2.67
CA ALA A 127 14.90 -14.15 -1.49
C ALA A 127 15.14 -15.68 -1.35
N ARG A 128 15.53 -16.09 -0.16
CA ARG A 128 15.69 -17.51 0.21
C ARG A 128 14.41 -17.97 0.90
N LEU A 129 13.55 -18.66 0.14
CA LEU A 129 12.18 -19.00 0.56
C LEU A 129 12.10 -19.91 1.81
N ASN A 130 13.19 -20.59 2.16
CA ASN A 130 13.26 -21.46 3.33
C ASN A 130 13.60 -20.71 4.63
N ASP A 131 14.00 -19.44 4.53
CA ASP A 131 14.45 -18.67 5.70
C ASP A 131 13.29 -18.01 6.47
N TYR A 132 12.05 -18.10 5.98
CA TYR A 132 10.87 -17.50 6.61
C TYR A 132 9.61 -18.36 6.38
N PRO A 133 8.60 -18.26 7.27
CA PRO A 133 7.40 -19.09 7.18
C PRO A 133 6.37 -18.52 6.18
N SER A 134 5.46 -19.39 5.73
CA SER A 134 4.16 -19.00 5.19
C SER A 134 3.27 -18.38 6.28
N LEU A 135 2.14 -17.77 5.89
CA LEU A 135 1.17 -17.24 6.87
C LEU A 135 0.70 -18.33 7.85
N TYR A 136 0.31 -19.50 7.33
CA TYR A 136 -0.13 -20.63 8.16
C TYR A 136 0.97 -21.07 9.13
N GLU A 137 2.20 -21.28 8.65
CA GLU A 137 3.32 -21.72 9.48
C GLU A 137 3.64 -20.69 10.59
N GLY A 138 3.71 -19.41 10.22
CA GLY A 138 4.01 -18.34 11.18
C GLY A 138 2.92 -18.17 12.24
N LEU A 139 1.63 -18.21 11.86
CA LEU A 139 0.54 -18.15 12.82
C LEU A 139 0.53 -19.38 13.75
N LYS A 140 0.80 -20.58 13.22
CA LYS A 140 0.90 -21.80 14.01
C LYS A 140 2.03 -21.74 15.03
N GLU A 141 3.19 -21.19 14.64
CA GLU A 141 4.31 -20.96 15.54
C GLU A 141 3.98 -19.94 16.65
N MET A 142 3.49 -18.75 16.26
CA MET A 142 3.18 -17.67 17.19
C MET A 142 2.12 -18.03 18.22
N MET A 143 1.14 -18.83 17.82
CA MET A 143 -0.03 -19.17 18.63
C MET A 143 0.09 -20.52 19.31
N ALA A 144 1.23 -21.18 19.24
CA ALA A 144 1.47 -22.48 19.88
C ALA A 144 1.04 -22.49 21.36
N GLY A 145 0.24 -23.47 21.73
CA GLY A 145 -0.31 -23.61 23.09
C GLY A 145 -1.42 -22.61 23.48
N LYS A 146 -1.83 -21.69 22.58
CA LYS A 146 -2.88 -20.69 22.85
C LYS A 146 -4.08 -20.83 21.91
N VAL A 147 -3.82 -20.98 20.60
CA VAL A 147 -4.83 -21.09 19.56
C VAL A 147 -4.53 -22.32 18.72
N ASN A 148 -5.56 -23.10 18.43
CA ASN A 148 -5.45 -24.18 17.46
C ASN A 148 -5.52 -23.60 16.03
N ILE A 149 -4.42 -23.62 15.29
CA ILE A 149 -4.35 -23.12 13.91
C ILE A 149 -4.49 -24.29 12.95
N THR A 150 -5.56 -24.30 12.16
CA THR A 150 -5.82 -25.29 11.12
C THR A 150 -5.67 -24.68 9.73
N TYR A 151 -5.55 -25.50 8.69
CA TYR A 151 -5.33 -25.03 7.31
C TYR A 151 -6.11 -25.88 6.31
N ALA A 152 -6.64 -25.23 5.29
CA ALA A 152 -7.06 -25.85 4.03
C ALA A 152 -6.85 -24.87 2.87
N LYS A 153 -6.53 -25.40 1.69
CA LYS A 153 -6.25 -24.57 0.51
C LYS A 153 -7.51 -23.93 -0.07
N GLY A 154 -8.56 -24.68 -0.26
CA GLY A 154 -9.90 -24.26 -0.69
C GLY A 154 -10.07 -23.92 -2.16
N SER A 155 -9.09 -23.35 -2.80
CA SER A 155 -9.07 -23.09 -4.25
C SER A 155 -7.65 -23.04 -4.78
N ASN A 156 -7.49 -23.09 -6.10
CA ASN A 156 -6.28 -22.62 -6.75
C ASN A 156 -6.24 -21.08 -6.77
N LEU A 157 -5.14 -20.49 -7.20
CA LEU A 157 -5.04 -19.04 -7.31
C LEU A 157 -6.02 -18.49 -8.35
N ILE A 158 -6.09 -19.14 -9.51
CA ILE A 158 -6.92 -18.80 -10.67
C ILE A 158 -7.53 -20.10 -11.20
N GLY A 159 -8.79 -20.06 -11.66
CA GLY A 159 -9.46 -21.23 -12.23
C GLY A 159 -8.79 -21.75 -13.50
N ASP A 160 -8.49 -20.84 -14.44
CA ASP A 160 -7.77 -21.14 -15.67
C ASP A 160 -6.29 -21.43 -15.42
N ALA A 161 -5.86 -22.67 -15.68
CA ALA A 161 -4.49 -23.14 -15.44
C ALA A 161 -3.45 -22.39 -16.30
N ALA A 162 -3.77 -22.08 -17.56
CA ALA A 162 -2.87 -21.36 -18.45
C ALA A 162 -2.72 -19.89 -18.04
N TYR A 163 -3.76 -19.28 -17.49
CA TYR A 163 -3.64 -17.95 -16.89
C TYR A 163 -2.84 -18.00 -15.59
N GLU A 164 -3.07 -18.99 -14.73
CA GLU A 164 -2.31 -19.14 -13.49
C GLU A 164 -0.79 -19.32 -13.77
N GLU A 165 -0.44 -20.10 -14.80
CA GLU A 165 0.96 -20.28 -15.23
C GLU A 165 1.59 -18.92 -15.62
N ARG A 166 0.89 -18.10 -16.41
CA ARG A 166 1.35 -16.72 -16.73
C ARG A 166 1.45 -15.81 -15.51
N ALA A 167 0.53 -15.96 -14.57
CA ALA A 167 0.47 -15.16 -13.34
C ALA A 167 1.47 -15.60 -12.26
N THR A 168 2.22 -16.67 -12.50
CA THR A 168 3.23 -17.21 -11.57
C THR A 168 4.58 -17.48 -12.27
N MET A 169 4.89 -16.73 -13.33
CA MET A 169 6.16 -16.82 -14.06
C MET A 169 7.38 -16.67 -13.15
N PHE A 170 8.54 -16.94 -13.66
CA PHE A 170 9.84 -16.89 -12.95
C PHE A 170 10.01 -17.91 -11.81
N GLY A 171 9.34 -19.06 -11.90
CA GLY A 171 9.57 -20.22 -11.03
C GLY A 171 9.00 -20.09 -9.62
N ARG A 172 8.14 -19.09 -9.35
CA ARG A 172 7.45 -18.93 -8.07
C ARG A 172 6.09 -19.63 -8.09
N SER A 173 6.11 -20.92 -8.37
CA SER A 173 4.90 -21.76 -8.35
C SER A 173 4.19 -21.66 -7.01
N LEU A 174 2.88 -21.50 -7.05
CA LEU A 174 1.99 -21.59 -5.88
C LEU A 174 1.46 -23.02 -5.68
N ASN A 175 2.10 -24.02 -6.29
CA ASN A 175 1.73 -25.43 -6.19
C ASN A 175 0.25 -25.65 -6.51
N ARG A 176 -0.12 -25.48 -7.80
CA ARG A 176 -1.47 -25.75 -8.26
C ARG A 176 -1.90 -27.16 -7.84
N ASP A 177 -3.09 -27.25 -7.25
CA ASP A 177 -3.71 -28.51 -6.86
C ASP A 177 -4.47 -29.10 -8.06
N ASN A 178 -4.31 -30.38 -8.29
CA ASN A 178 -4.96 -31.09 -9.40
C ASN A 178 -6.36 -31.62 -9.05
N ARG A 179 -6.77 -31.48 -7.78
CA ARG A 179 -8.13 -31.79 -7.36
C ARG A 179 -9.13 -30.81 -7.99
N THR A 180 -10.35 -31.24 -8.13
CA THR A 180 -11.43 -30.37 -8.60
C THR A 180 -11.76 -29.28 -7.57
N ASP A 181 -12.30 -28.15 -8.03
CA ASP A 181 -12.75 -27.07 -7.13
C ASP A 181 -13.76 -27.57 -6.09
N LYS A 182 -14.59 -28.57 -6.49
CA LYS A 182 -15.55 -29.21 -5.58
C LYS A 182 -14.85 -29.97 -4.44
N GLU A 183 -13.84 -30.76 -4.73
CA GLU A 183 -13.07 -31.51 -3.72
C GLU A 183 -12.33 -30.56 -2.76
N LEU A 184 -11.73 -29.49 -3.30
CA LEU A 184 -11.08 -28.46 -2.50
C LEU A 184 -12.07 -27.75 -1.59
N LEU A 185 -13.26 -27.44 -2.10
CA LEU A 185 -14.31 -26.79 -1.32
C LEU A 185 -14.89 -27.71 -0.23
N GLU A 186 -15.09 -29.00 -0.52
CA GLU A 186 -15.55 -29.99 0.48
C GLU A 186 -14.56 -30.14 1.64
N GLU A 187 -13.25 -30.13 1.37
CA GLU A 187 -12.21 -30.14 2.42
C GLU A 187 -12.30 -28.88 3.29
N VAL A 188 -12.37 -27.72 2.67
CA VAL A 188 -12.46 -26.44 3.37
C VAL A 188 -13.68 -26.35 4.27
N LEU A 189 -14.85 -26.77 3.79
CA LEU A 189 -16.07 -26.73 4.60
C LEU A 189 -15.99 -27.61 5.85
N LYS A 190 -15.27 -28.75 5.77
CA LYS A 190 -14.98 -29.58 6.95
C LYS A 190 -14.07 -28.85 7.94
N VAL A 191 -12.98 -28.26 7.47
CA VAL A 191 -12.05 -27.48 8.32
C VAL A 191 -12.75 -26.26 8.91
N ALA A 192 -13.56 -25.55 8.14
CA ALA A 192 -14.32 -24.39 8.59
C ALA A 192 -15.40 -24.74 9.64
N ALA A 193 -16.01 -25.93 9.56
CA ALA A 193 -17.02 -26.36 10.54
C ALA A 193 -16.46 -26.42 11.96
N ASP A 194 -15.22 -26.88 12.12
CA ASP A 194 -14.54 -27.02 13.41
C ASP A 194 -13.87 -25.72 13.89
N ALA A 195 -13.87 -24.65 13.07
CA ALA A 195 -13.27 -23.38 13.42
C ALA A 195 -14.24 -22.45 14.17
N ASP A 196 -13.71 -21.62 15.05
CA ASP A 196 -14.42 -20.49 15.65
C ASP A 196 -14.37 -19.26 14.75
N ILE A 197 -13.25 -19.08 14.03
CA ILE A 197 -12.98 -17.95 13.15
C ILE A 197 -12.21 -18.44 11.92
N ILE A 198 -12.47 -17.82 10.77
CA ILE A 198 -11.79 -18.07 9.51
C ILE A 198 -10.93 -16.86 9.17
N VAL A 199 -9.65 -17.08 8.87
CA VAL A 199 -8.73 -16.12 8.25
C VAL A 199 -8.55 -16.53 6.79
N ALA A 200 -9.23 -15.82 5.89
CA ALA A 200 -9.21 -16.09 4.46
C ALA A 200 -8.03 -15.34 3.81
N ALA A 201 -7.00 -16.05 3.38
CA ALA A 201 -5.81 -15.50 2.73
C ALA A 201 -5.97 -15.54 1.20
N LEU A 202 -6.48 -14.46 0.64
CA LEU A 202 -6.92 -14.36 -0.75
C LEU A 202 -6.31 -13.13 -1.44
N GLY A 203 -6.45 -13.05 -2.75
CA GLY A 203 -6.06 -11.92 -3.58
C GLY A 203 -5.12 -12.31 -4.72
N GLU A 204 -4.11 -11.51 -4.97
CA GLU A 204 -3.14 -11.70 -6.04
C GLU A 204 -1.89 -12.44 -5.58
N SER A 205 -1.25 -13.19 -6.51
CA SER A 205 0.14 -13.59 -6.31
C SER A 205 1.07 -12.39 -6.50
N SER A 206 2.28 -12.50 -5.98
CA SER A 206 3.31 -11.48 -6.15
C SER A 206 3.58 -11.14 -7.63
N GLU A 207 3.53 -12.15 -8.51
CA GLU A 207 3.80 -11.98 -9.94
C GLU A 207 2.63 -11.36 -10.72
N MET A 208 1.44 -11.26 -10.14
CA MET A 208 0.30 -10.59 -10.78
C MET A 208 0.40 -9.05 -10.75
N SER A 209 1.31 -8.47 -9.99
CA SER A 209 1.45 -7.03 -9.80
C SER A 209 2.90 -6.55 -9.86
N GLY A 210 3.66 -7.00 -10.82
CA GLY A 210 5.04 -6.58 -11.07
C GLY A 210 5.21 -5.92 -12.41
N GLU A 211 6.44 -5.92 -12.90
CA GLU A 211 6.78 -5.50 -14.25
C GLU A 211 6.06 -6.37 -15.28
N SER A 212 5.46 -5.75 -16.29
CA SER A 212 4.70 -6.45 -17.35
C SER A 212 3.47 -7.23 -16.88
N SER A 213 2.89 -6.89 -15.72
CA SER A 213 1.78 -7.61 -15.09
C SER A 213 0.50 -6.77 -15.02
N SER A 214 0.09 -6.17 -16.15
CA SER A 214 -1.17 -5.41 -16.24
C SER A 214 -2.37 -6.37 -16.23
N ARG A 215 -3.45 -5.95 -15.57
CA ARG A 215 -4.74 -6.66 -15.53
C ARG A 215 -5.87 -5.76 -16.01
N THR A 216 -6.84 -6.35 -16.70
CA THR A 216 -8.08 -5.67 -17.15
C THR A 216 -9.23 -5.89 -16.18
N ASP A 217 -9.24 -7.00 -15.45
CA ASP A 217 -10.13 -7.28 -14.33
C ASP A 217 -9.37 -7.09 -13.02
N LEU A 218 -9.89 -6.23 -12.15
CA LEU A 218 -9.30 -5.89 -10.85
C LEU A 218 -10.03 -6.52 -9.67
N ASN A 219 -10.91 -7.48 -9.90
CA ASN A 219 -11.52 -8.27 -8.83
C ASN A 219 -10.54 -9.30 -8.25
N ILE A 220 -10.84 -9.79 -7.07
CA ILE A 220 -10.24 -11.04 -6.57
C ILE A 220 -10.56 -12.15 -7.59
N PRO A 221 -9.60 -13.03 -7.95
CA PRO A 221 -9.86 -14.09 -8.93
C PRO A 221 -11.10 -14.93 -8.62
N ASP A 222 -11.85 -15.30 -9.65
CA ASP A 222 -13.19 -15.90 -9.61
C ASP A 222 -13.34 -17.11 -8.67
N VAL A 223 -12.39 -18.05 -8.74
CA VAL A 223 -12.39 -19.24 -7.86
C VAL A 223 -12.18 -18.89 -6.38
N GLN A 224 -11.43 -17.84 -6.11
CA GLN A 224 -11.24 -17.33 -4.74
C GLN A 224 -12.47 -16.58 -4.24
N HIS A 225 -13.15 -15.85 -5.12
CA HIS A 225 -14.42 -15.20 -4.81
C HIS A 225 -15.50 -16.26 -4.46
N THR A 226 -15.63 -17.32 -5.27
CA THR A 226 -16.51 -18.46 -4.99
C THR A 226 -16.19 -19.12 -3.65
N LEU A 227 -14.90 -19.30 -3.32
CA LEU A 227 -14.46 -19.79 -2.02
C LEU A 227 -14.93 -18.85 -0.89
N LEU A 228 -14.70 -17.54 -1.03
CA LEU A 228 -15.07 -16.56 -0.01
C LEU A 228 -16.59 -16.56 0.26
N GLU A 229 -17.40 -16.61 -0.79
CA GLU A 229 -18.86 -16.78 -0.65
C GLU A 229 -19.24 -18.03 0.14
N ALA A 230 -18.60 -19.16 -0.17
CA ALA A 230 -18.88 -20.42 0.53
C ALA A 230 -18.49 -20.35 2.00
N LEU A 231 -17.36 -19.70 2.33
CA LEU A 231 -16.93 -19.48 3.71
C LEU A 231 -17.92 -18.61 4.49
N LEU A 232 -18.41 -17.53 3.91
CA LEU A 232 -19.44 -16.68 4.54
C LEU A 232 -20.75 -17.41 4.77
N LYS A 233 -21.17 -18.31 3.84
CA LYS A 233 -22.37 -19.15 3.99
C LYS A 233 -22.27 -20.14 5.15
N THR A 234 -21.09 -20.43 5.69
CA THR A 234 -20.94 -21.25 6.92
C THR A 234 -21.47 -20.56 8.17
N GLY A 235 -21.68 -19.24 8.14
CA GLY A 235 -22.07 -18.42 9.29
C GLY A 235 -20.94 -18.19 10.30
N LYS A 236 -19.72 -18.67 10.02
CA LYS A 236 -18.53 -18.39 10.85
C LYS A 236 -18.01 -16.97 10.58
N PRO A 237 -17.46 -16.27 11.57
CA PRO A 237 -16.78 -15.00 11.34
C PRO A 237 -15.61 -15.16 10.38
N VAL A 238 -15.52 -14.29 9.36
CA VAL A 238 -14.47 -14.33 8.34
C VAL A 238 -13.67 -13.03 8.38
N VAL A 239 -12.34 -13.13 8.47
CA VAL A 239 -11.40 -12.03 8.24
C VAL A 239 -10.75 -12.25 6.87
N LEU A 240 -10.94 -11.33 5.94
CA LEU A 240 -10.21 -11.33 4.68
C LEU A 240 -8.83 -10.70 4.90
N THR A 241 -7.78 -11.52 4.81
CA THR A 241 -6.39 -11.08 4.73
C THR A 241 -6.02 -10.98 3.26
N LEU A 242 -6.06 -9.77 2.73
CA LEU A 242 -5.94 -9.48 1.30
C LEU A 242 -4.49 -9.29 0.89
N PHE A 243 -3.99 -10.15 0.00
CA PHE A 243 -2.70 -10.00 -0.66
C PHE A 243 -2.91 -9.32 -2.02
N THR A 244 -2.21 -8.22 -2.26
CA THR A 244 -2.25 -7.51 -3.55
C THR A 244 -1.11 -6.51 -3.65
N GLY A 245 -0.64 -6.23 -4.87
CA GLY A 245 0.30 -5.14 -5.13
C GLY A 245 -0.33 -3.92 -5.81
N ARG A 246 -1.68 -3.90 -5.92
CA ARG A 246 -2.45 -2.84 -6.55
C ARG A 246 -3.80 -2.63 -5.89
N PRO A 247 -4.50 -1.50 -6.12
CA PRO A 247 -5.91 -1.36 -5.77
C PRO A 247 -6.76 -2.39 -6.53
N LEU A 248 -7.60 -3.13 -5.78
CA LEU A 248 -8.61 -4.03 -6.34
C LEU A 248 -10.00 -3.40 -6.21
N THR A 249 -10.95 -3.89 -7.01
CA THR A 249 -12.36 -3.57 -6.87
C THR A 249 -12.97 -4.49 -5.82
N LEU A 250 -13.21 -3.97 -4.61
CA LEU A 250 -13.63 -4.74 -3.43
C LEU A 250 -15.04 -4.39 -2.96
N THR A 251 -15.91 -3.93 -3.88
CA THR A 251 -17.25 -3.46 -3.50
C THR A 251 -18.06 -4.56 -2.84
N TRP A 252 -18.05 -5.76 -3.41
CA TRP A 252 -18.78 -6.90 -2.86
C TRP A 252 -18.18 -7.35 -1.51
N GLU A 253 -16.86 -7.40 -1.39
CA GLU A 253 -16.15 -7.75 -0.15
C GLU A 253 -16.44 -6.72 0.95
N GLN A 254 -16.47 -5.43 0.59
CA GLN A 254 -16.83 -4.35 1.52
C GLN A 254 -18.24 -4.51 2.07
N GLU A 255 -19.17 -4.99 1.28
CA GLU A 255 -20.55 -5.20 1.70
C GLU A 255 -20.73 -6.46 2.55
N ASN A 256 -20.03 -7.54 2.22
CA ASN A 256 -20.32 -8.88 2.73
C ASN A 256 -19.33 -9.40 3.79
N VAL A 257 -18.08 -8.94 3.80
CA VAL A 257 -17.05 -9.41 4.72
C VAL A 257 -16.96 -8.49 5.94
N PRO A 258 -17.02 -8.98 7.18
CA PRO A 258 -17.00 -8.12 8.37
C PRO A 258 -15.65 -7.45 8.64
N ALA A 259 -14.51 -8.07 8.27
CA ALA A 259 -13.20 -7.48 8.45
C ALA A 259 -12.28 -7.74 7.25
N ILE A 260 -11.60 -6.71 6.79
CA ILE A 260 -10.67 -6.74 5.64
C ILE A 260 -9.36 -6.08 6.06
N LEU A 261 -8.28 -6.86 6.06
CA LEU A 261 -6.93 -6.41 6.31
C LEU A 261 -6.11 -6.56 5.02
N ASN A 262 -5.72 -5.45 4.41
CA ASN A 262 -4.84 -5.45 3.25
C ASN A 262 -3.38 -5.53 3.73
N VAL A 263 -2.70 -6.61 3.36
CA VAL A 263 -1.34 -6.94 3.84
C VAL A 263 -0.27 -6.76 2.76
N TRP A 264 -0.65 -6.35 1.56
CA TRP A 264 0.27 -6.21 0.44
C TRP A 264 1.12 -7.47 0.25
N PHE A 265 2.45 -7.29 0.12
CA PHE A 265 3.49 -8.31 0.19
C PHE A 265 4.50 -7.86 1.24
N GLY A 266 4.34 -8.31 2.48
CA GLY A 266 5.02 -7.76 3.66
C GLY A 266 6.47 -8.23 3.87
N GLY A 267 7.05 -9.01 2.94
CA GLY A 267 8.43 -9.47 3.06
C GLY A 267 8.60 -10.75 3.89
N SER A 268 9.84 -11.02 4.28
CA SER A 268 10.23 -12.24 5.00
C SER A 268 9.53 -12.41 6.37
N GLU A 269 9.23 -11.31 7.03
CA GLU A 269 8.60 -11.33 8.36
C GLU A 269 7.07 -11.09 8.31
N ALA A 270 6.48 -11.10 7.10
CA ALA A 270 5.06 -10.80 6.90
C ALA A 270 4.13 -11.70 7.70
N ALA A 271 4.42 -13.00 7.81
CA ALA A 271 3.58 -13.94 8.55
C ALA A 271 3.44 -13.54 10.02
N TYR A 272 4.54 -13.16 10.65
CA TYR A 272 4.56 -12.71 12.04
C TYR A 272 3.90 -11.34 12.19
N ALA A 273 4.18 -10.41 11.28
CA ALA A 273 3.58 -9.08 11.27
C ALA A 273 2.05 -9.13 11.09
N ILE A 274 1.55 -10.01 10.22
CA ILE A 274 0.09 -10.26 10.06
C ILE A 274 -0.48 -10.80 11.36
N GLY A 275 0.20 -11.76 12.00
CA GLY A 275 -0.21 -12.30 13.29
C GLY A 275 -0.28 -11.22 14.38
N ASP A 276 0.71 -10.33 14.45
CA ASP A 276 0.70 -9.21 15.40
C ASP A 276 -0.52 -8.31 15.25
N VAL A 277 -0.88 -7.99 14.00
CA VAL A 277 -2.06 -7.18 13.73
C VAL A 277 -3.33 -7.97 14.00
N LEU A 278 -3.48 -9.20 13.47
CA LEU A 278 -4.69 -10.00 13.66
C LEU A 278 -5.03 -10.23 15.14
N PHE A 279 -4.02 -10.47 15.98
CA PHE A 279 -4.21 -10.75 17.41
C PHE A 279 -4.01 -9.52 18.31
N GLY A 280 -3.79 -8.34 17.75
CA GLY A 280 -3.78 -7.06 18.46
C GLY A 280 -2.53 -6.78 19.27
N ASP A 281 -1.41 -7.45 19.00
CA ASP A 281 -0.10 -7.09 19.55
C ASP A 281 0.40 -5.78 18.93
N VAL A 282 -0.02 -5.50 17.69
CA VAL A 282 0.18 -4.22 17.00
C VAL A 282 -1.19 -3.65 16.58
N ASN A 283 -1.42 -2.38 16.90
CA ASN A 283 -2.56 -1.64 16.38
C ASN A 283 -2.25 -1.15 14.96
N PRO A 284 -3.05 -1.50 13.92
CA PRO A 284 -2.80 -1.10 12.54
C PRO A 284 -2.79 0.43 12.42
N SER A 285 -1.84 0.95 11.63
CA SER A 285 -1.67 2.39 11.40
C SER A 285 -1.29 2.72 9.95
N GLY A 286 -1.24 1.73 9.08
CA GLY A 286 -0.96 1.92 7.66
C GLY A 286 -2.08 2.70 6.97
N LYS A 287 -1.69 3.47 5.95
CA LYS A 287 -2.61 4.27 5.12
C LYS A 287 -2.44 3.92 3.66
N LEU A 288 -3.53 3.91 2.91
CA LEU A 288 -3.50 3.66 1.47
C LEU A 288 -2.71 4.76 0.74
N THR A 289 -1.74 4.35 -0.06
CA THR A 289 -0.96 5.22 -0.93
C THR A 289 -1.54 5.34 -2.34
N MET A 290 -2.66 4.67 -2.59
CA MET A 290 -3.44 4.73 -3.83
C MET A 290 -4.93 4.70 -3.52
N THR A 291 -5.72 5.28 -4.43
CA THR A 291 -7.18 5.26 -4.37
C THR A 291 -7.72 3.90 -4.84
N PHE A 292 -8.62 3.28 -4.09
CA PHE A 292 -9.27 2.02 -4.46
C PHE A 292 -10.62 2.32 -5.13
N PRO A 293 -10.84 1.88 -6.38
CA PRO A 293 -12.09 2.13 -7.10
C PRO A 293 -13.21 1.20 -6.62
N LYS A 294 -14.47 1.62 -6.83
CA LYS A 294 -15.64 0.74 -6.71
C LYS A 294 -15.78 -0.17 -7.91
N ASN A 295 -15.38 0.33 -9.07
CA ASN A 295 -15.54 -0.34 -10.36
C ASN A 295 -14.37 -0.02 -11.27
N VAL A 296 -13.97 -0.97 -12.12
CA VAL A 296 -12.88 -0.78 -13.09
C VAL A 296 -13.17 0.37 -14.07
N GLY A 297 -14.44 0.65 -14.37
CA GLY A 297 -14.85 1.75 -15.24
C GLY A 297 -14.58 3.14 -14.67
N GLN A 298 -14.27 3.28 -13.37
CA GLN A 298 -13.88 4.57 -12.78
C GLN A 298 -12.40 4.93 -13.06
N ILE A 299 -11.60 4.00 -13.56
CA ILE A 299 -10.15 4.22 -13.77
C ILE A 299 -9.91 5.00 -15.07
N PRO A 300 -9.03 6.03 -15.03
CA PRO A 300 -8.13 6.42 -13.94
C PRO A 300 -8.84 7.22 -12.83
N LEU A 301 -8.57 6.88 -11.56
CA LEU A 301 -9.18 7.50 -10.39
C LEU A 301 -8.09 8.01 -9.43
N PHE A 302 -7.88 9.34 -9.41
CA PHE A 302 -6.86 10.00 -8.61
C PHE A 302 -7.50 10.90 -7.56
N TYR A 303 -6.99 10.90 -6.32
CA TYR A 303 -7.43 11.84 -5.29
C TYR A 303 -7.15 13.30 -5.66
N ASN A 304 -6.11 13.53 -6.46
CA ASN A 304 -5.66 14.84 -6.96
C ASN A 304 -6.09 15.11 -8.40
N HIS A 305 -7.23 14.59 -8.82
CA HIS A 305 -7.75 14.84 -10.17
C HIS A 305 -7.98 16.33 -10.43
N LYS A 306 -7.98 16.72 -11.68
CA LYS A 306 -8.36 18.06 -12.12
C LYS A 306 -9.86 18.12 -12.39
N ASN A 307 -10.46 19.28 -12.16
CA ASN A 307 -11.84 19.51 -12.53
C ASN A 307 -12.01 19.40 -14.06
N THR A 308 -13.15 18.83 -14.45
CA THR A 308 -13.64 18.90 -15.84
C THR A 308 -14.34 20.24 -16.08
N GLY A 309 -14.75 20.54 -17.32
CA GLY A 309 -15.51 21.75 -17.64
C GLY A 309 -16.87 21.84 -16.94
N ARG A 310 -17.45 20.69 -16.53
CA ARG A 310 -18.72 20.59 -15.82
C ARG A 310 -18.65 19.60 -14.68
N PRO A 311 -17.91 19.91 -13.60
CA PRO A 311 -17.80 19.00 -12.47
C PRO A 311 -19.15 18.82 -11.79
N LEU A 312 -19.38 17.64 -11.24
CA LEU A 312 -20.53 17.38 -10.38
C LEU A 312 -20.43 18.23 -9.12
N GLN A 313 -21.54 18.77 -8.64
CA GLN A 313 -21.57 19.50 -7.38
C GLN A 313 -21.37 18.54 -6.20
N GLU A 314 -20.73 19.04 -5.16
CA GLU A 314 -20.51 18.28 -3.93
C GLU A 314 -21.84 17.76 -3.34
N GLY A 315 -21.86 16.51 -2.91
CA GLY A 315 -23.04 15.86 -2.36
C GLY A 315 -24.05 15.36 -3.42
N LYS A 316 -23.81 15.60 -4.70
CA LYS A 316 -24.61 15.04 -5.82
C LYS A 316 -24.01 13.73 -6.27
N TRP A 317 -24.86 12.74 -6.46
CA TRP A 317 -24.43 11.47 -7.08
C TRP A 317 -24.50 11.52 -8.61
N PHE A 318 -25.54 12.15 -9.15
CA PHE A 318 -25.80 12.25 -10.59
C PHE A 318 -26.45 13.59 -10.92
N GLU A 319 -26.03 14.18 -12.03
CA GLU A 319 -26.70 15.32 -12.66
C GLU A 319 -26.45 15.25 -14.17
N LYS A 320 -27.54 15.31 -14.97
CA LYS A 320 -27.44 15.26 -16.43
C LYS A 320 -26.56 16.41 -16.96
N PHE A 321 -25.69 16.10 -17.91
CA PHE A 321 -24.71 17.03 -18.51
C PHE A 321 -23.55 17.45 -17.59
N ARG A 322 -23.37 16.80 -16.45
CA ARG A 322 -22.19 16.88 -15.59
C ARG A 322 -21.30 15.65 -15.74
N SER A 323 -20.07 15.74 -15.26
CA SER A 323 -19.14 14.60 -15.23
C SER A 323 -19.56 13.62 -14.13
N SER A 324 -20.38 12.64 -14.50
CA SER A 324 -20.89 11.59 -13.60
C SER A 324 -21.13 10.30 -14.39
N TYR A 325 -21.13 9.17 -13.69
CA TYR A 325 -21.53 7.87 -14.23
C TYR A 325 -23.03 7.65 -14.01
N LEU A 326 -23.62 6.71 -14.77
CA LEU A 326 -25.03 6.35 -14.62
C LEU A 326 -25.27 5.34 -13.50
N ASP A 327 -24.29 4.52 -13.19
CA ASP A 327 -24.40 3.29 -12.42
C ASP A 327 -23.49 3.24 -11.18
N VAL A 328 -22.57 4.20 -11.04
CA VAL A 328 -21.69 4.35 -9.89
C VAL A 328 -21.45 5.84 -9.62
N ASP A 329 -21.30 6.25 -8.37
CA ASP A 329 -20.91 7.62 -8.03
C ASP A 329 -19.43 7.88 -8.35
N ASN A 330 -19.01 9.15 -8.30
CA ASN A 330 -17.63 9.53 -8.57
C ASN A 330 -16.67 9.22 -7.41
N GLU A 331 -17.18 8.84 -6.24
CA GLU A 331 -16.38 8.59 -5.06
C GLU A 331 -15.68 7.22 -5.14
N PRO A 332 -14.43 7.13 -4.67
CA PRO A 332 -13.75 5.85 -4.55
C PRO A 332 -14.40 4.96 -3.48
N LEU A 333 -14.12 3.67 -3.52
CA LEU A 333 -14.44 2.75 -2.41
C LEU A 333 -13.63 3.15 -1.17
N TYR A 334 -12.30 3.19 -1.30
CA TYR A 334 -11.42 3.71 -0.27
C TYR A 334 -10.59 4.86 -0.83
N PRO A 335 -10.61 6.05 -0.19
CA PRO A 335 -9.84 7.19 -0.65
C PRO A 335 -8.34 7.02 -0.39
N PHE A 336 -7.52 7.80 -1.08
CA PHE A 336 -6.09 7.94 -0.76
C PHE A 336 -5.92 8.38 0.71
N GLY A 337 -4.94 7.79 1.38
CA GLY A 337 -4.67 8.08 2.78
C GLY A 337 -5.54 7.32 3.78
N TYR A 338 -6.55 6.56 3.32
CA TYR A 338 -7.47 5.80 4.18
C TYR A 338 -6.77 4.63 4.89
N GLY A 339 -7.20 4.35 6.10
CA GLY A 339 -6.83 3.19 6.90
C GLY A 339 -7.40 3.32 8.31
N LEU A 340 -8.03 2.26 8.80
CA LEU A 340 -8.62 2.17 10.13
C LEU A 340 -7.58 1.78 11.19
N SER A 341 -7.95 1.97 12.44
CA SER A 341 -7.21 1.56 13.62
C SER A 341 -8.13 0.79 14.57
N TYR A 342 -7.58 0.09 15.56
CA TYR A 342 -8.35 -0.49 16.67
C TYR A 342 -8.76 0.55 17.72
N THR A 343 -8.42 1.81 17.47
CA THR A 343 -8.87 2.97 18.24
C THR A 343 -9.49 4.01 17.31
N THR A 344 -9.98 5.12 17.84
CA THR A 344 -10.62 6.19 17.07
C THR A 344 -9.93 7.51 17.35
N PHE A 345 -9.83 8.37 16.32
CA PHE A 345 -9.20 9.68 16.41
C PHE A 345 -10.19 10.77 16.04
N GLN A 346 -10.18 11.85 16.79
CA GLN A 346 -10.99 13.04 16.53
C GLN A 346 -10.08 14.22 16.24
N TYR A 347 -10.42 14.99 15.22
CA TYR A 347 -9.71 16.19 14.80
C TYR A 347 -10.49 17.44 15.21
N SER A 348 -9.80 18.43 15.79
CA SER A 348 -10.34 19.79 15.95
C SER A 348 -10.48 20.48 14.61
N ASP A 349 -11.12 21.65 14.60
CA ASP A 349 -11.02 22.57 13.47
C ASP A 349 -9.59 23.06 13.29
N ILE A 350 -9.26 23.54 12.06
CA ILE A 350 -7.93 24.04 11.73
C ILE A 350 -7.76 25.44 12.29
N ALA A 351 -6.70 25.66 13.05
CA ALA A 351 -6.25 26.98 13.48
C ALA A 351 -5.12 27.46 12.56
N LEU A 352 -5.39 28.49 11.76
CA LEU A 352 -4.37 29.20 10.99
C LEU A 352 -3.79 30.34 11.83
N SER A 353 -2.47 30.52 11.83
CA SER A 353 -1.82 31.64 12.52
C SER A 353 -2.14 32.99 11.88
N ALA A 354 -2.52 33.01 10.61
CA ALA A 354 -3.05 34.15 9.86
C ALA A 354 -3.89 33.66 8.68
N SER A 355 -4.92 34.41 8.29
CA SER A 355 -5.76 34.09 7.11
C SER A 355 -5.13 34.52 5.78
N ALA A 356 -4.01 35.27 5.80
CA ALA A 356 -3.30 35.68 4.61
C ALA A 356 -1.79 35.74 4.86
N MET A 357 -0.99 35.56 3.79
CA MET A 357 0.47 35.72 3.79
C MET A 357 0.94 36.39 2.49
N GLY A 358 2.10 37.04 2.54
CA GLY A 358 2.79 37.54 1.34
C GLY A 358 3.71 36.52 0.72
N GLN A 359 4.31 36.89 -0.42
CA GLN A 359 5.22 36.01 -1.22
C GLN A 359 6.50 35.60 -0.46
N ASP A 360 6.92 36.35 0.55
CA ASP A 360 8.08 36.03 1.40
C ASP A 360 7.66 35.59 2.82
N GLY A 361 6.36 35.35 3.01
CA GLY A 361 5.77 35.03 4.32
C GLY A 361 5.68 33.53 4.60
N SER A 362 5.25 33.23 5.81
CA SER A 362 4.83 31.87 6.17
C SER A 362 3.75 31.95 7.23
N ILE A 363 2.86 30.95 7.25
CA ILE A 363 1.87 30.73 8.31
C ILE A 363 1.98 29.30 8.83
N THR A 364 1.31 29.04 9.94
CA THR A 364 1.14 27.69 10.44
C THR A 364 -0.34 27.31 10.38
N ALA A 365 -0.59 26.05 10.04
CA ALA A 365 -1.89 25.40 10.15
C ALA A 365 -1.80 24.31 11.23
N ALA A 366 -2.59 24.39 12.27
CA ALA A 366 -2.56 23.47 13.39
C ALA A 366 -3.91 22.79 13.59
N VAL A 367 -3.88 21.51 13.98
CA VAL A 367 -5.03 20.75 14.46
C VAL A 367 -4.66 20.02 15.73
N THR A 368 -5.61 19.84 16.64
CA THR A 368 -5.47 18.94 17.78
C THR A 368 -6.12 17.62 17.43
N VAL A 369 -5.34 16.54 17.53
CA VAL A 369 -5.82 15.16 17.34
C VAL A 369 -5.92 14.48 18.68
N THR A 370 -7.08 13.90 18.97
CA THR A 370 -7.38 13.21 20.23
C THR A 370 -7.66 11.74 19.94
N ASN A 371 -7.00 10.84 20.63
CA ASN A 371 -7.37 9.43 20.65
C ASN A 371 -8.60 9.24 21.55
N THR A 372 -9.76 9.09 20.96
CA THR A 372 -11.06 8.96 21.68
C THR A 372 -11.42 7.52 22.01
N GLY A 373 -10.62 6.56 21.57
CA GLY A 373 -10.85 5.14 21.84
C GLY A 373 -10.19 4.65 23.13
N LYS A 374 -10.17 3.32 23.29
CA LYS A 374 -9.70 2.65 24.52
C LYS A 374 -8.32 1.98 24.35
N ARG A 375 -7.67 2.14 23.20
CA ARG A 375 -6.35 1.55 22.90
C ARG A 375 -5.39 2.65 22.46
N ASP A 376 -4.14 2.46 22.80
CA ASP A 376 -3.05 3.25 22.24
C ASP A 376 -2.97 3.01 20.73
N GLY A 377 -2.62 4.05 19.97
CA GLY A 377 -2.52 3.92 18.52
C GLY A 377 -1.78 5.05 17.84
N ALA A 378 -1.35 4.80 16.62
CA ALA A 378 -0.75 5.83 15.78
C ALA A 378 -1.74 6.31 14.71
N GLU A 379 -1.71 7.61 14.43
CA GLU A 379 -2.47 8.26 13.36
C GLU A 379 -1.52 8.99 12.42
N VAL A 380 -1.86 9.02 11.13
CA VAL A 380 -1.14 9.80 10.11
C VAL A 380 -1.98 11.02 9.76
N VAL A 381 -1.58 12.16 10.30
CA VAL A 381 -2.22 13.46 10.06
C VAL A 381 -1.72 13.98 8.71
N GLN A 382 -2.64 14.25 7.77
CA GLN A 382 -2.31 14.56 6.38
C GLN A 382 -2.76 15.99 6.06
N LEU A 383 -1.83 16.79 5.50
CA LEU A 383 -2.08 18.15 5.01
C LEU A 383 -2.30 18.12 3.51
N TYR A 384 -3.45 18.60 3.06
CA TYR A 384 -3.74 18.82 1.64
C TYR A 384 -3.97 20.31 1.38
N ILE A 385 -3.64 20.75 0.18
CA ILE A 385 -3.89 22.11 -0.28
C ILE A 385 -4.59 22.06 -1.63
N ARG A 386 -5.58 22.94 -1.81
CA ARG A 386 -6.22 23.22 -3.08
C ARG A 386 -6.00 24.68 -3.44
N ASP A 387 -5.43 24.93 -4.58
CA ASP A 387 -5.43 26.20 -5.25
C ASP A 387 -6.78 26.36 -5.98
N LEU A 388 -7.54 27.40 -5.66
CA LEU A 388 -8.90 27.56 -6.20
C LEU A 388 -8.91 28.07 -7.62
N VAL A 389 -7.98 28.98 -7.96
CA VAL A 389 -7.87 29.62 -9.27
C VAL A 389 -6.42 29.85 -9.62
N GLY A 390 -5.84 29.03 -10.48
CA GLY A 390 -4.50 29.22 -11.04
C GLY A 390 -4.56 29.56 -12.52
N SER A 391 -3.43 30.05 -13.07
CA SER A 391 -3.26 30.31 -14.52
C SER A 391 -3.43 29.05 -15.38
N ILE A 392 -3.24 27.87 -14.78
CA ILE A 392 -3.58 26.57 -15.36
C ILE A 392 -4.53 25.80 -14.43
N THR A 393 -5.25 24.81 -14.96
CA THR A 393 -6.14 23.97 -14.16
C THR A 393 -5.38 23.27 -13.06
N ARG A 394 -5.79 23.53 -11.81
CA ARG A 394 -5.19 22.97 -10.61
C ARG A 394 -5.92 21.71 -10.14
N PRO A 395 -5.21 20.76 -9.48
CA PRO A 395 -5.85 19.63 -8.82
C PRO A 395 -6.84 20.05 -7.74
N VAL A 396 -7.88 19.26 -7.52
CA VAL A 396 -8.88 19.51 -6.47
C VAL A 396 -8.29 19.45 -5.07
N LYS A 397 -7.16 18.79 -4.88
CA LYS A 397 -6.31 18.78 -3.68
C LYS A 397 -4.96 18.13 -3.98
N GLU A 398 -3.94 18.50 -3.25
CA GLU A 398 -2.61 17.91 -3.33
C GLU A 398 -2.09 17.65 -1.91
N LEU A 399 -1.58 16.45 -1.64
CA LEU A 399 -0.88 16.17 -0.38
C LEU A 399 0.40 16.98 -0.33
N LYS A 400 0.53 17.85 0.68
CA LYS A 400 1.69 18.74 0.85
C LYS A 400 2.51 18.42 2.10
N GLY A 401 2.00 17.57 2.99
CA GLY A 401 2.71 17.13 4.17
C GLY A 401 1.94 16.09 4.96
N PHE A 402 2.63 15.34 5.81
CA PHE A 402 2.03 14.44 6.76
C PHE A 402 2.92 14.26 8.00
N GLU A 403 2.29 13.93 9.12
CA GLU A 403 2.99 13.57 10.37
C GLU A 403 2.34 12.33 10.97
N LYS A 404 3.15 11.28 11.24
CA LYS A 404 2.70 10.11 12.01
C LYS A 404 2.91 10.39 13.48
N ILE A 405 1.83 10.37 14.26
CA ILE A 405 1.84 10.61 15.69
C ILE A 405 1.37 9.35 16.43
N PHE A 406 1.91 9.12 17.62
CA PHE A 406 1.44 8.09 18.53
C PHE A 406 0.71 8.75 19.71
N LEU A 407 -0.48 8.24 20.06
CA LEU A 407 -1.31 8.74 21.15
C LEU A 407 -1.78 7.58 22.03
N LYS A 408 -1.60 7.73 23.33
CA LYS A 408 -2.25 6.84 24.30
C LYS A 408 -3.76 7.04 24.27
N ALA A 409 -4.50 6.07 24.78
CA ALA A 409 -5.95 6.21 24.95
C ALA A 409 -6.28 7.48 25.77
N GLY A 410 -7.14 8.34 25.23
CA GLY A 410 -7.51 9.64 25.82
C GLY A 410 -6.50 10.78 25.63
N GLU A 411 -5.33 10.52 25.04
CA GLU A 411 -4.30 11.54 24.81
C GLU A 411 -4.64 12.42 23.60
N SER A 412 -4.23 13.69 23.68
CA SER A 412 -4.34 14.68 22.60
C SER A 412 -2.96 15.25 22.27
N LYS A 413 -2.72 15.50 20.98
CA LYS A 413 -1.51 16.19 20.50
C LYS A 413 -1.89 17.21 19.43
N THR A 414 -1.29 18.40 19.49
CA THR A 414 -1.37 19.38 18.43
C THR A 414 -0.30 19.09 17.38
N VAL A 415 -0.74 18.94 16.13
CA VAL A 415 0.11 18.80 14.94
C VAL A 415 0.08 20.12 14.18
N THR A 416 1.25 20.62 13.80
CA THR A 416 1.39 21.93 13.15
C THR A 416 2.19 21.79 11.86
N PHE A 417 1.63 22.26 10.75
CA PHE A 417 2.29 22.33 9.46
C PHE A 417 2.63 23.78 9.14
N LYS A 418 3.86 24.03 8.70
CA LYS A 418 4.28 25.31 8.17
C LYS A 418 3.91 25.39 6.69
N ILE A 419 3.20 26.46 6.30
CA ILE A 419 2.83 26.73 4.92
C ILE A 419 3.64 27.93 4.43
N THR A 420 4.35 27.76 3.34
CA THR A 420 5.17 28.77 2.68
C THR A 420 4.76 28.88 1.21
N PRO A 421 5.12 29.96 0.49
CA PRO A 421 4.89 30.07 -0.96
C PRO A 421 5.50 28.90 -1.75
N GLU A 422 6.65 28.36 -1.33
CA GLU A 422 7.26 27.17 -1.97
C GLU A 422 6.33 25.97 -1.95
N LEU A 423 5.57 25.77 -0.87
CA LEU A 423 4.62 24.68 -0.74
C LEU A 423 3.42 24.84 -1.69
N LEU A 424 3.09 26.07 -2.07
CA LEU A 424 2.00 26.45 -2.97
C LEU A 424 2.40 26.44 -4.45
N ARG A 425 3.71 26.34 -4.76
CA ARG A 425 4.20 26.41 -6.14
C ARG A 425 3.67 25.29 -7.01
N PHE A 426 3.50 25.63 -8.29
CA PHE A 426 3.22 24.73 -9.39
C PHE A 426 3.98 25.19 -10.64
N TYR A 427 4.04 24.35 -11.67
CA TYR A 427 4.55 24.73 -12.98
C TYR A 427 3.43 25.39 -13.78
N ASP A 428 3.68 26.64 -14.22
CA ASP A 428 2.79 27.38 -15.12
C ASP A 428 2.91 26.90 -16.57
N TYR A 429 2.25 27.60 -17.49
CA TYR A 429 2.29 27.28 -18.92
C TYR A 429 3.70 27.39 -19.52
N ASP A 430 4.55 28.30 -18.99
CA ASP A 430 5.93 28.49 -19.43
C ASP A 430 6.93 27.55 -18.76
N LEU A 431 6.45 26.54 -18.03
CA LEU A 431 7.23 25.57 -17.24
C LEU A 431 8.08 26.23 -16.13
N LYS A 432 7.63 27.37 -15.61
CA LYS A 432 8.23 28.04 -14.47
C LYS A 432 7.52 27.64 -13.19
N GLN A 433 8.27 27.46 -12.12
CA GLN A 433 7.70 27.24 -10.79
C GLN A 433 7.25 28.58 -10.18
N VAL A 434 5.94 28.74 -10.03
CA VAL A 434 5.31 29.97 -9.53
C VAL A 434 4.36 29.66 -8.38
N ALA A 435 4.23 30.60 -7.43
CA ALA A 435 3.11 30.66 -6.49
C ALA A 435 2.31 31.91 -6.85
N GLU A 436 1.10 31.75 -7.33
CA GLU A 436 0.25 32.87 -7.77
C GLU A 436 -0.56 33.41 -6.60
N PRO A 437 -0.78 34.74 -6.51
CA PRO A 437 -1.71 35.32 -5.56
C PRO A 437 -3.12 34.78 -5.77
N GLY A 438 -3.81 34.46 -4.67
CA GLY A 438 -5.15 33.89 -4.75
C GLY A 438 -5.55 33.19 -3.46
N ASP A 439 -6.70 32.55 -3.51
CA ASP A 439 -7.27 31.82 -2.37
C ASP A 439 -6.99 30.34 -2.47
N PHE A 440 -6.65 29.77 -1.32
CA PHE A 440 -6.34 28.34 -1.14
C PHE A 440 -7.21 27.74 -0.05
N ASP A 441 -7.66 26.49 -0.25
CA ASP A 441 -8.19 25.67 0.83
C ASP A 441 -7.05 24.87 1.46
N VAL A 442 -6.83 25.07 2.74
CA VAL A 442 -5.95 24.27 3.59
C VAL A 442 -6.80 23.20 4.24
N MET A 443 -6.49 21.94 3.99
CA MET A 443 -7.28 20.80 4.45
C MET A 443 -6.42 19.86 5.28
N ILE A 444 -6.89 19.43 6.46
CA ILE A 444 -6.16 18.50 7.33
C ILE A 444 -7.12 17.39 7.80
N GLY A 445 -6.65 16.13 7.72
CA GLY A 445 -7.43 14.98 8.15
C GLY A 445 -6.65 13.67 8.11
N GLY A 446 -7.35 12.56 8.33
CA GLY A 446 -6.78 11.21 8.33
C GLY A 446 -6.70 10.54 6.95
N ASP A 447 -7.41 11.10 5.96
CA ASP A 447 -7.40 10.67 4.56
C ASP A 447 -7.87 11.81 3.63
N SER A 448 -7.84 11.59 2.31
CA SER A 448 -8.17 12.64 1.32
C SER A 448 -9.67 13.00 1.25
N ARG A 449 -10.56 12.21 1.85
CA ARG A 449 -12.02 12.48 1.92
C ARG A 449 -12.39 13.14 3.25
N ASN A 450 -11.92 12.61 4.35
CA ASN A 450 -12.28 13.03 5.70
C ASN A 450 -11.31 14.11 6.20
N VAL A 451 -11.53 15.36 5.76
CA VAL A 451 -10.68 16.51 6.10
C VAL A 451 -11.48 17.65 6.74
N ARG A 452 -10.85 18.43 7.61
CA ARG A 452 -11.26 19.77 7.99
C ARG A 452 -10.70 20.76 6.97
N SER A 453 -11.32 21.92 6.79
CA SER A 453 -10.88 22.92 5.82
C SER A 453 -10.86 24.31 6.42
N ALA A 454 -9.86 25.12 6.02
CA ALA A 454 -9.73 26.53 6.35
C ALA A 454 -9.22 27.31 5.13
N ARG A 455 -9.64 28.58 4.99
CA ARG A 455 -9.25 29.44 3.86
C ARG A 455 -7.98 30.22 4.15
N LEU A 456 -7.05 30.23 3.20
CA LEU A 456 -5.82 31.01 3.18
C LEU A 456 -5.77 31.85 1.91
N THR A 457 -5.35 33.13 2.01
CA THR A 457 -5.07 33.99 0.86
C THR A 457 -3.57 34.25 0.73
N LEU A 458 -2.97 33.99 -0.41
CA LEU A 458 -1.64 34.45 -0.81
C LEU A 458 -1.78 35.82 -1.49
N LYS A 459 -1.02 36.83 -1.03
CA LYS A 459 -1.02 38.21 -1.57
C LYS A 459 0.12 38.45 -2.51
#